data_5a9a6ca10abe8f6623ef9bd13871da55
#
_entry.id   5a9a6ca10abe8f6623ef9bd13871da55
#
_cell.length_a   1.000
_cell.length_b   1.000
_cell.length_c   1.000
_cell.angle_alpha   90.00
_cell.angle_beta   90.00
_cell.angle_gamma   90.00
#
_symmetry.space_group_name_H-M   'P 1'
#
loop_
_entity.id
_entity.type
_entity.pdbx_description
1 polymer ?
#
loop_
_entity_poly.entity_id
_entity_poly.type
_entity_poly.pdbx_seq_one_letter_code
_entity_poly.pdbx_strand_id
1 'polypeptide(L)'
;MPTLATLKNISVTFGSRRVLSNISLALQPGKILTLLGPNGAGKSTLVRVVLGLIAPTEGTMSCEPGLRIGYVPQKIHLDPTMPLTVSRFMRLKPGVKKSDILPALKRVQAAHLLDQPMQKLSGGENQRVLLARALMNSPQLLVLDEPTQGVDVNGQLALYNLIDSLRCELGCAVLMVSHDLHLVMAKTDEVLCLNQHICCSGSPEVVSTHPEFIAMFGNRGAEQLAIYRHNHNHRHDLKGKVILRNSGGRDA
;
A
#
# COMPACT_ATOMS: atom_id res chain seq x y z
N MET A 1 19.26 2.31 -10.39
CA MET A 1 18.31 3.30 -9.84
C MET A 1 18.58 3.42 -8.35
N PRO A 2 18.44 4.58 -7.73
CA PRO A 2 18.61 4.72 -6.28
C PRO A 2 17.61 3.80 -5.58
N THR A 3 18.04 3.17 -4.48
CA THR A 3 17.23 2.23 -3.69
C THR A 3 17.16 2.74 -2.26
N LEU A 4 15.96 2.97 -1.74
CA LEU A 4 15.76 3.50 -0.37
C LEU A 4 16.04 2.46 0.70
N ALA A 5 15.66 1.22 0.45
CA ALA A 5 15.91 0.10 1.34
C ALA A 5 16.08 -1.19 0.53
N THR A 6 16.99 -2.03 0.98
CA THR A 6 17.27 -3.36 0.39
C THR A 6 17.27 -4.40 1.49
N LEU A 7 16.47 -5.43 1.30
CA LEU A 7 16.44 -6.63 2.13
C LEU A 7 17.17 -7.74 1.37
N LYS A 8 18.13 -8.42 2.01
CA LYS A 8 18.90 -9.54 1.42
C LYS A 8 18.80 -10.76 2.32
N ASN A 9 18.21 -11.82 1.78
CA ASN A 9 18.08 -13.15 2.39
C ASN A 9 17.47 -13.10 3.81
N ILE A 10 16.51 -12.22 4.03
CA ILE A 10 15.86 -12.03 5.32
C ILE A 10 15.09 -13.29 5.73
N SER A 11 15.45 -13.85 6.89
CA SER A 11 14.66 -14.87 7.58
C SER A 11 14.29 -14.38 8.98
N VAL A 12 13.09 -14.75 9.43
CA VAL A 12 12.60 -14.44 10.80
C VAL A 12 12.02 -15.70 11.43
N THR A 13 12.51 -16.02 12.61
CA THR A 13 12.06 -17.18 13.41
C THR A 13 11.63 -16.72 14.80
N PHE A 14 10.46 -17.14 15.27
CA PHE A 14 9.97 -16.93 16.63
C PHE A 14 9.92 -18.29 17.36
N GLY A 15 10.79 -18.48 18.33
CA GLY A 15 10.98 -19.79 18.96
C GLY A 15 11.38 -20.83 17.92
N SER A 16 10.58 -21.88 17.75
CA SER A 16 10.80 -22.94 16.75
C SER A 16 10.12 -22.65 15.39
N ARG A 17 9.29 -21.59 15.29
CA ARG A 17 8.49 -21.30 14.10
C ARG A 17 9.20 -20.31 13.19
N ARG A 18 9.62 -20.76 11.99
CA ARG A 18 10.08 -19.86 10.93
C ARG A 18 8.87 -19.20 10.25
N VAL A 19 8.85 -17.87 10.23
CA VAL A 19 7.73 -17.05 9.68
C VAL A 19 8.12 -16.42 8.35
N LEU A 20 9.41 -16.07 8.17
CA LEU A 20 9.96 -15.61 6.90
C LEU A 20 11.20 -16.43 6.57
N SER A 21 11.36 -16.79 5.31
CA SER A 21 12.47 -17.60 4.81
C SER A 21 13.04 -16.98 3.54
N ASN A 22 14.30 -16.51 3.63
CA ASN A 22 15.10 -16.07 2.48
C ASN A 22 14.43 -14.98 1.62
N ILE A 23 13.88 -13.94 2.23
CA ILE A 23 13.20 -12.83 1.54
C ILE A 23 14.25 -11.83 1.06
N SER A 24 14.23 -11.54 -0.25
CA SER A 24 15.04 -10.47 -0.85
C SER A 24 14.14 -9.54 -1.67
N LEU A 25 14.23 -8.23 -1.40
CA LEU A 25 13.48 -7.20 -2.14
C LEU A 25 14.19 -5.86 -2.04
N ALA A 26 13.84 -4.94 -2.95
CA ALA A 26 14.35 -3.58 -2.97
C ALA A 26 13.18 -2.58 -3.08
N LEU A 27 13.22 -1.52 -2.28
CA LEU A 27 12.23 -0.44 -2.31
C LEU A 27 12.81 0.76 -3.06
N GLN A 28 12.17 1.15 -4.14
CA GLN A 28 12.64 2.20 -5.06
C GLN A 28 11.75 3.44 -4.97
N PRO A 29 12.33 4.67 -5.01
CA PRO A 29 11.55 5.90 -5.06
C PRO A 29 10.54 5.91 -6.21
N GLY A 30 9.36 6.46 -5.97
CA GLY A 30 8.31 6.59 -6.96
C GLY A 30 7.64 5.28 -7.39
N LYS A 31 7.94 4.14 -6.74
CA LYS A 31 7.35 2.84 -7.04
C LYS A 31 6.40 2.36 -5.95
N ILE A 32 5.33 1.70 -6.35
CA ILE A 32 4.43 0.96 -5.45
C ILE A 32 4.76 -0.52 -5.55
N LEU A 33 5.29 -1.08 -4.45
CA LEU A 33 5.42 -2.53 -4.26
C LEU A 33 4.29 -3.02 -3.37
N THR A 34 3.50 -3.97 -3.86
CA THR A 34 2.42 -4.56 -3.08
C THR A 34 2.71 -6.01 -2.69
N LEU A 35 2.57 -6.29 -1.40
CA LEU A 35 2.65 -7.62 -0.82
C LEU A 35 1.27 -8.28 -0.85
N LEU A 36 1.17 -9.39 -1.55
CA LEU A 36 0.01 -10.29 -1.55
C LEU A 36 0.34 -11.59 -0.82
N GLY A 37 -0.67 -12.27 -0.30
CA GLY A 37 -0.50 -13.58 0.33
C GLY A 37 -1.61 -13.90 1.33
N PRO A 38 -1.78 -15.17 1.70
CA PRO A 38 -2.80 -15.60 2.65
C PRO A 38 -2.55 -15.06 4.08
N ASN A 39 -3.52 -15.24 4.94
CA ASN A 39 -3.34 -14.94 6.36
C ASN A 39 -2.27 -15.86 6.95
N GLY A 40 -1.37 -15.30 7.75
CA GLY A 40 -0.25 -16.05 8.30
C GLY A 40 0.96 -16.19 7.37
N ALA A 41 0.92 -15.64 6.14
CA ALA A 41 2.02 -15.68 5.17
C ALA A 41 3.30 -14.93 5.59
N GLY A 42 3.23 -14.12 6.66
CA GLY A 42 4.38 -13.34 7.14
C GLY A 42 4.37 -11.87 6.71
N LYS A 43 3.32 -11.37 6.03
CA LYS A 43 3.24 -9.99 5.51
C LYS A 43 3.50 -8.94 6.60
N SER A 44 2.76 -8.99 7.71
CA SER A 44 2.95 -8.04 8.83
C SER A 44 4.31 -8.20 9.52
N THR A 45 4.91 -9.39 9.52
CA THR A 45 6.27 -9.60 10.02
C THR A 45 7.28 -8.91 9.09
N LEU A 46 7.13 -9.05 7.78
CA LEU A 46 7.98 -8.37 6.80
C LEU A 46 7.87 -6.84 6.90
N VAL A 47 6.64 -6.32 7.05
CA VAL A 47 6.39 -4.89 7.32
C VAL A 47 7.14 -4.45 8.58
N ARG A 48 7.08 -5.21 9.68
CA ARG A 48 7.78 -4.87 10.92
C ARG A 48 9.29 -4.91 10.78
N VAL A 49 9.84 -5.80 9.95
CA VAL A 49 11.28 -5.80 9.61
C VAL A 49 11.62 -4.51 8.86
N VAL A 50 10.85 -4.13 7.82
CA VAL A 50 11.06 -2.89 7.06
C VAL A 50 10.98 -1.64 7.95
N LEU A 51 10.09 -1.64 8.94
CA LEU A 51 9.97 -0.55 9.92
C LEU A 51 11.07 -0.54 10.99
N GLY A 52 11.98 -1.55 11.00
CA GLY A 52 13.01 -1.70 12.04
C GLY A 52 12.45 -2.09 13.41
N LEU A 53 11.19 -2.57 13.48
CA LEU A 53 10.55 -3.00 14.73
C LEU A 53 10.91 -4.44 15.12
N ILE A 54 11.39 -5.24 14.16
CA ILE A 54 11.87 -6.61 14.36
C ILE A 54 13.20 -6.75 13.64
N ALA A 55 14.23 -7.22 14.34
CA ALA A 55 15.47 -7.61 13.72
C ALA A 55 15.30 -8.97 13.01
N PRO A 56 15.82 -9.16 11.80
CA PRO A 56 15.82 -10.47 11.16
C PRO A 56 16.73 -11.44 11.94
N THR A 57 16.38 -12.74 11.91
CA THR A 57 17.20 -13.80 12.49
C THR A 57 18.41 -14.09 11.59
N GLU A 58 18.22 -13.99 10.27
CA GLU A 58 19.25 -14.17 9.24
C GLU A 58 19.08 -13.11 8.15
N GLY A 59 20.14 -12.82 7.42
CA GLY A 59 20.16 -11.84 6.35
C GLY A 59 20.45 -10.43 6.84
N THR A 60 20.36 -9.46 5.92
CA THR A 60 20.69 -8.06 6.20
C THR A 60 19.68 -7.13 5.56
N MET A 61 19.34 -6.05 6.26
CA MET A 61 18.59 -4.92 5.73
C MET A 61 19.48 -3.69 5.73
N SER A 62 19.55 -3.02 4.59
CA SER A 62 20.23 -1.74 4.44
C SER A 62 19.22 -0.67 4.00
N CYS A 63 19.32 0.52 4.59
CA CYS A 63 18.48 1.68 4.27
C CYS A 63 19.36 2.88 3.97
N GLU A 64 18.83 3.83 3.18
CA GLU A 64 19.46 5.15 3.08
C GLU A 64 19.59 5.81 4.46
N PRO A 65 20.73 6.46 4.76
CA PRO A 65 20.88 7.20 6.01
C PRO A 65 19.79 8.25 6.18
N GLY A 66 19.12 8.25 7.33
CA GLY A 66 18.06 9.22 7.62
C GLY A 66 16.75 8.98 6.87
N LEU A 67 16.52 7.79 6.33
CA LEU A 67 15.27 7.41 5.65
C LEU A 67 14.05 7.74 6.52
N ARG A 68 13.20 8.64 6.03
CA ARG A 68 11.95 8.99 6.69
C ARG A 68 10.83 8.07 6.23
N ILE A 69 10.31 7.29 7.19
CA ILE A 69 9.22 6.32 6.93
C ILE A 69 7.91 6.88 7.50
N GLY A 70 6.86 6.87 6.67
CA GLY A 70 5.48 7.05 7.10
C GLY A 70 4.80 5.69 7.21
N TYR A 71 4.12 5.41 8.33
CA TYR A 71 3.45 4.13 8.54
C TYR A 71 1.96 4.31 8.83
N VAL A 72 1.14 3.57 8.10
CA VAL A 72 -0.29 3.40 8.33
C VAL A 72 -0.54 1.95 8.73
N PRO A 73 -0.84 1.67 10.00
CA PRO A 73 -1.15 0.33 10.48
C PRO A 73 -2.55 -0.12 10.04
N GLN A 74 -2.75 -1.42 9.98
CA GLN A 74 -4.04 -2.04 9.65
C GLN A 74 -5.16 -1.57 10.58
N LYS A 75 -4.91 -1.53 11.87
CA LYS A 75 -5.84 -1.05 12.92
C LYS A 75 -5.11 -0.33 14.02
N ILE A 76 -5.75 0.69 14.57
CA ILE A 76 -5.38 1.28 15.86
C ILE A 76 -6.48 0.93 16.85
N HIS A 77 -6.08 0.31 17.96
CA HIS A 77 -6.99 0.05 19.08
C HIS A 77 -6.97 1.28 19.99
N LEU A 78 -8.05 2.03 19.97
CA LEU A 78 -8.28 3.13 20.87
C LEU A 78 -9.32 2.72 21.90
N ASP A 79 -9.06 3.01 23.16
CA ASP A 79 -10.06 2.81 24.22
C ASP A 79 -11.30 3.67 23.91
N PRO A 80 -12.51 3.08 23.83
CA PRO A 80 -13.72 3.83 23.52
C PRO A 80 -14.02 4.95 24.51
N THR A 81 -13.52 4.85 25.74
CA THR A 81 -13.70 5.85 26.81
C THR A 81 -12.70 7.00 26.73
N MET A 82 -11.63 6.89 25.93
CA MET A 82 -10.60 7.91 25.82
C MET A 82 -11.11 9.11 25.00
N PRO A 83 -11.17 10.34 25.53
CA PRO A 83 -11.62 11.51 24.80
C PRO A 83 -10.51 12.01 23.86
N LEU A 84 -10.29 11.31 22.75
CA LEU A 84 -9.22 11.59 21.79
C LEU A 84 -9.80 12.14 20.49
N THR A 85 -9.63 13.46 20.27
CA THR A 85 -9.97 14.09 19.00
C THR A 85 -8.86 13.85 17.96
N VAL A 86 -9.18 14.00 16.68
CA VAL A 86 -8.21 13.93 15.57
C VAL A 86 -7.04 14.87 15.81
N SER A 87 -7.30 16.11 16.20
CA SER A 87 -6.26 17.10 16.52
C SER A 87 -5.30 16.61 17.61
N ARG A 88 -5.83 16.02 18.69
CA ARG A 88 -5.01 15.45 19.77
C ARG A 88 -4.23 14.24 19.30
N PHE A 89 -4.87 13.33 18.57
CA PHE A 89 -4.23 12.14 17.99
C PHE A 89 -3.04 12.50 17.08
N MET A 90 -3.21 13.49 16.21
CA MET A 90 -2.15 13.97 15.33
C MET A 90 -0.95 14.51 16.12
N ARG A 91 -1.19 15.22 17.23
CA ARG A 91 -0.14 15.78 18.11
C ARG A 91 0.64 14.72 18.91
N LEU A 92 0.13 13.51 19.04
CA LEU A 92 0.89 12.40 19.67
C LEU A 92 2.13 11.98 18.86
N LYS A 93 2.26 12.43 17.60
CA LYS A 93 3.47 12.20 16.82
C LYS A 93 4.58 13.16 17.27
N PRO A 94 5.77 12.66 17.68
CA PRO A 94 6.87 13.50 18.09
C PRO A 94 7.27 14.52 17.02
N GLY A 95 7.63 15.74 17.43
CA GLY A 95 8.10 16.81 16.56
C GLY A 95 7.01 17.53 15.75
N VAL A 96 5.73 17.15 15.89
CA VAL A 96 4.62 17.77 15.18
C VAL A 96 4.17 19.07 15.86
N LYS A 97 4.11 20.17 15.09
CA LYS A 97 3.54 21.44 15.53
C LYS A 97 2.03 21.48 15.21
N LYS A 98 1.29 22.27 16.00
CA LYS A 98 -0.16 22.46 15.77
C LYS A 98 -0.46 23.01 14.37
N SER A 99 0.43 23.86 13.83
CA SER A 99 0.35 24.42 12.48
C SER A 99 0.39 23.39 11.36
N ASP A 100 1.01 22.22 11.59
CA ASP A 100 1.26 21.22 10.55
C ASP A 100 0.06 20.28 10.35
N ILE A 101 -0.84 20.24 11.33
CA ILE A 101 -1.96 19.29 11.37
C ILE A 101 -2.98 19.60 10.28
N LEU A 102 -3.47 20.83 10.22
CA LEU A 102 -4.52 21.20 9.25
C LEU A 102 -4.06 21.05 7.79
N PRO A 103 -2.84 21.48 7.39
CA PRO A 103 -2.30 21.19 6.07
C PRO A 103 -2.23 19.69 5.76
N ALA A 104 -1.78 18.85 6.70
CA ALA A 104 -1.73 17.40 6.51
C ALA A 104 -3.13 16.78 6.29
N LEU A 105 -4.13 17.21 7.08
CA LEU A 105 -5.51 16.77 6.91
C LEU A 105 -6.13 17.25 5.58
N LYS A 106 -5.80 18.47 5.12
CA LYS A 106 -6.25 18.99 3.82
C LYS A 106 -5.75 18.12 2.66
N ARG A 107 -4.49 17.68 2.71
CA ARG A 107 -3.90 16.81 1.66
C ARG A 107 -4.66 15.50 1.46
N VAL A 108 -5.26 14.98 2.51
CA VAL A 108 -6.05 13.74 2.47
C VAL A 108 -7.57 14.00 2.47
N GLN A 109 -8.02 15.25 2.27
CA GLN A 109 -9.43 15.64 2.25
C GLN A 109 -10.18 15.34 3.57
N ALA A 110 -9.50 15.45 4.71
CA ALA A 110 -10.01 15.15 6.05
C ALA A 110 -10.00 16.36 7.00
N ALA A 111 -9.88 17.59 6.47
CA ALA A 111 -9.77 18.81 7.28
C ALA A 111 -11.00 19.05 8.19
N HIS A 112 -12.19 18.65 7.74
CA HIS A 112 -13.45 18.76 8.48
C HIS A 112 -13.49 17.86 9.73
N LEU A 113 -12.57 16.90 9.85
CA LEU A 113 -12.51 15.94 10.96
C LEU A 113 -11.66 16.44 12.14
N LEU A 114 -11.03 17.63 12.05
CA LEU A 114 -10.01 18.12 12.99
C LEU A 114 -10.43 17.97 14.46
N ASP A 115 -11.67 18.35 14.79
CA ASP A 115 -12.21 18.35 16.14
C ASP A 115 -13.09 17.14 16.46
N GLN A 116 -13.26 16.21 15.49
CA GLN A 116 -14.07 15.01 15.68
C GLN A 116 -13.34 14.01 16.59
N PRO A 117 -14.08 13.30 17.45
CA PRO A 117 -13.53 12.16 18.20
C PRO A 117 -13.10 11.03 17.25
N MET A 118 -11.91 10.47 17.45
CA MET A 118 -11.39 9.35 16.65
C MET A 118 -12.35 8.15 16.62
N GLN A 119 -13.05 7.89 17.72
CA GLN A 119 -13.99 6.77 17.87
C GLN A 119 -15.25 6.91 17.02
N LYS A 120 -15.57 8.14 16.57
CA LYS A 120 -16.78 8.42 15.76
C LYS A 120 -16.50 8.42 14.26
N LEU A 121 -15.24 8.24 13.86
CA LEU A 121 -14.86 8.23 12.45
C LEU A 121 -15.32 6.94 11.76
N SER A 122 -15.83 7.06 10.55
CA SER A 122 -16.00 5.94 9.63
C SER A 122 -14.66 5.28 9.30
N GLY A 123 -14.67 4.05 8.76
CA GLY A 123 -13.45 3.37 8.35
C GLY A 123 -12.60 4.21 7.39
N GLY A 124 -13.23 4.79 6.37
CA GLY A 124 -12.54 5.63 5.38
C GLY A 124 -11.98 6.93 5.96
N GLU A 125 -12.71 7.60 6.84
CA GLU A 125 -12.24 8.80 7.55
C GLU A 125 -11.06 8.48 8.46
N ASN A 126 -11.12 7.37 9.19
CA ASN A 126 -10.02 6.91 10.03
C ASN A 126 -8.76 6.64 9.20
N GLN A 127 -8.88 5.94 8.06
CA GLN A 127 -7.74 5.69 7.18
C GLN A 127 -7.14 6.98 6.62
N ARG A 128 -7.96 7.96 6.23
CA ARG A 128 -7.47 9.29 5.81
C ARG A 128 -6.70 10.00 6.92
N VAL A 129 -7.19 9.97 8.16
CA VAL A 129 -6.50 10.58 9.32
C VAL A 129 -5.17 9.88 9.59
N LEU A 130 -5.12 8.53 9.53
CA LEU A 130 -3.88 7.76 9.67
C LEU A 130 -2.88 8.10 8.56
N LEU A 131 -3.36 8.21 7.33
CA LEU A 131 -2.54 8.61 6.18
C LEU A 131 -2.00 10.04 6.35
N ALA A 132 -2.85 11.01 6.76
CA ALA A 132 -2.39 12.36 7.09
C ALA A 132 -1.25 12.35 8.11
N ARG A 133 -1.40 11.56 9.19
CA ARG A 133 -0.38 11.43 10.23
C ARG A 133 0.92 10.82 9.70
N ALA A 134 0.84 9.83 8.81
CA ALA A 134 2.01 9.24 8.16
C ALA A 134 2.78 10.26 7.30
N LEU A 135 2.06 11.16 6.63
CA LEU A 135 2.61 12.16 5.71
C LEU A 135 3.30 13.36 6.39
N MET A 136 3.07 13.60 7.69
CA MET A 136 3.52 14.83 8.37
C MET A 136 5.04 15.04 8.34
N ASN A 137 5.85 13.99 8.19
CA ASN A 137 7.31 14.08 8.12
C ASN A 137 7.83 14.02 6.67
N SER A 138 6.99 14.26 5.67
CA SER A 138 7.35 14.14 4.24
C SER A 138 8.15 12.86 3.99
N PRO A 139 7.52 11.68 4.14
CA PRO A 139 8.21 10.40 4.08
C PRO A 139 8.79 10.14 2.68
N GLN A 140 9.95 9.48 2.65
CA GLN A 140 10.55 8.93 1.42
C GLN A 140 10.04 7.50 1.16
N LEU A 141 9.62 6.82 2.22
CA LEU A 141 8.96 5.51 2.15
C LEU A 141 7.63 5.55 2.91
N LEU A 142 6.54 5.22 2.24
CA LEU A 142 5.21 5.08 2.84
C LEU A 142 4.89 3.60 2.95
N VAL A 143 4.66 3.12 4.17
CA VAL A 143 4.30 1.72 4.46
C VAL A 143 2.84 1.68 4.87
N LEU A 144 2.02 0.92 4.14
CA LEU A 144 0.58 0.83 4.29
C LEU A 144 0.18 -0.63 4.54
N ASP A 145 -0.30 -0.92 5.74
CA ASP A 145 -0.74 -2.27 6.11
C ASP A 145 -2.27 -2.36 6.01
N GLU A 146 -2.78 -2.94 4.93
CA GLU A 146 -4.20 -3.07 4.59
C GLU A 146 -5.00 -1.74 4.69
N PRO A 147 -4.59 -0.67 3.96
CA PRO A 147 -5.14 0.67 4.16
C PRO A 147 -6.62 0.80 3.79
N THR A 148 -7.21 -0.16 3.09
CA THR A 148 -8.63 -0.16 2.68
C THR A 148 -9.52 -1.00 3.58
N GLN A 149 -8.98 -1.61 4.64
CA GLN A 149 -9.78 -2.44 5.53
C GLN A 149 -10.87 -1.63 6.25
N GLY A 150 -12.12 -2.11 6.16
CA GLY A 150 -13.28 -1.42 6.74
C GLY A 150 -13.77 -0.20 5.97
N VAL A 151 -13.30 -0.01 4.75
CA VAL A 151 -13.74 1.05 3.83
C VAL A 151 -14.67 0.43 2.79
N ASP A 152 -15.73 1.12 2.42
CA ASP A 152 -16.64 0.70 1.35
C ASP A 152 -15.95 0.76 -0.04
N VAL A 153 -16.52 0.09 -1.03
CA VAL A 153 -15.90 -0.09 -2.36
C VAL A 153 -15.54 1.25 -3.03
N ASN A 154 -16.43 2.25 -2.94
CA ASN A 154 -16.17 3.57 -3.53
C ASN A 154 -15.05 4.30 -2.78
N GLY A 155 -15.05 4.22 -1.46
CA GLY A 155 -13.98 4.77 -0.61
C GLY A 155 -12.65 4.10 -0.83
N GLN A 156 -12.61 2.79 -1.09
CA GLN A 156 -11.39 2.06 -1.41
C GLN A 156 -10.73 2.61 -2.67
N LEU A 157 -11.48 2.75 -3.77
CA LEU A 157 -10.97 3.31 -5.02
C LEU A 157 -10.46 4.75 -4.82
N ALA A 158 -11.24 5.58 -4.10
CA ALA A 158 -10.83 6.95 -3.78
C ALA A 158 -9.54 7.01 -2.96
N LEU A 159 -9.36 6.08 -2.01
CA LEU A 159 -8.15 6.00 -1.19
C LEU A 159 -6.92 5.54 -2.00
N TYR A 160 -7.06 4.56 -2.90
CA TYR A 160 -5.98 4.16 -3.81
C TYR A 160 -5.56 5.28 -4.75
N ASN A 161 -6.52 6.03 -5.33
CA ASN A 161 -6.22 7.20 -6.16
C ASN A 161 -5.49 8.29 -5.35
N LEU A 162 -5.87 8.50 -4.10
CA LEU A 162 -5.20 9.44 -3.20
C LEU A 162 -3.76 8.99 -2.91
N ILE A 163 -3.53 7.72 -2.60
CA ILE A 163 -2.20 7.16 -2.35
C ILE A 163 -1.31 7.34 -3.59
N ASP A 164 -1.82 7.05 -4.78
CA ASP A 164 -1.08 7.23 -6.04
C ASP A 164 -0.72 8.70 -6.29
N SER A 165 -1.67 9.62 -6.07
CA SER A 165 -1.41 11.06 -6.18
C SER A 165 -0.33 11.53 -5.20
N LEU A 166 -0.37 11.06 -3.95
CA LEU A 166 0.61 11.39 -2.92
C LEU A 166 1.99 10.81 -3.23
N ARG A 167 2.05 9.57 -3.79
CA ARG A 167 3.29 8.98 -4.29
C ARG A 167 3.94 9.86 -5.35
N CYS A 168 3.15 10.29 -6.35
CA CYS A 168 3.65 11.16 -7.42
C CYS A 168 4.10 12.53 -6.88
N GLU A 169 3.32 13.15 -6.00
CA GLU A 169 3.62 14.46 -5.40
C GLU A 169 4.91 14.44 -4.57
N LEU A 170 5.12 13.37 -3.77
CA LEU A 170 6.26 13.24 -2.87
C LEU A 170 7.47 12.56 -3.51
N GLY A 171 7.30 11.89 -4.64
CA GLY A 171 8.33 11.00 -5.21
C GLY A 171 8.69 9.83 -4.29
N CYS A 172 7.84 9.49 -3.32
CA CYS A 172 8.13 8.47 -2.32
C CYS A 172 7.92 7.04 -2.87
N ALA A 173 8.64 6.07 -2.30
CA ALA A 173 8.28 4.66 -2.45
C ALA A 173 7.05 4.34 -1.62
N VAL A 174 6.26 3.38 -2.08
CA VAL A 174 5.12 2.82 -1.31
C VAL A 174 5.30 1.32 -1.17
N LEU A 175 5.31 0.82 0.06
CA LEU A 175 5.17 -0.59 0.37
C LEU A 175 3.76 -0.81 0.91
N MET A 176 2.95 -1.57 0.19
CA MET A 176 1.56 -1.79 0.56
C MET A 176 1.29 -3.27 0.81
N VAL A 177 0.58 -3.60 1.88
CA VAL A 177 -0.05 -4.90 2.08
C VAL A 177 -1.51 -4.77 1.68
N SER A 178 -1.98 -5.65 0.80
CA SER A 178 -3.38 -5.67 0.38
C SER A 178 -3.85 -7.11 0.14
N HIS A 179 -5.14 -7.31 0.22
CA HIS A 179 -5.83 -8.53 -0.21
C HIS A 179 -6.85 -8.26 -1.34
N ASP A 180 -6.99 -7.00 -1.75
CA ASP A 180 -7.85 -6.60 -2.86
C ASP A 180 -7.10 -6.70 -4.18
N LEU A 181 -7.29 -7.83 -4.87
CA LEU A 181 -6.58 -8.12 -6.11
C LEU A 181 -6.91 -7.12 -7.23
N HIS A 182 -8.15 -6.64 -7.33
CA HIS A 182 -8.55 -5.71 -8.39
C HIS A 182 -7.81 -4.38 -8.30
N LEU A 183 -7.78 -3.79 -7.11
CA LEU A 183 -7.15 -2.49 -6.89
C LEU A 183 -5.63 -2.58 -6.98
N VAL A 184 -5.05 -3.68 -6.49
CA VAL A 184 -3.61 -3.95 -6.59
C VAL A 184 -3.17 -3.98 -8.04
N MET A 185 -3.88 -4.74 -8.88
CA MET A 185 -3.49 -4.89 -10.30
C MET A 185 -3.63 -3.61 -11.11
N ALA A 186 -4.52 -2.70 -10.69
CA ALA A 186 -4.74 -1.43 -11.39
C ALA A 186 -3.73 -0.34 -11.02
N LYS A 187 -3.12 -0.41 -9.83
CA LYS A 187 -2.40 0.73 -9.22
C LYS A 187 -1.01 0.41 -8.69
N THR A 188 -0.52 -0.79 -8.92
CA THR A 188 0.77 -1.27 -8.40
C THR A 188 1.79 -1.40 -9.53
N ASP A 189 3.03 -0.98 -9.28
CA ASP A 189 4.14 -1.17 -10.24
C ASP A 189 4.70 -2.59 -10.15
N GLU A 190 4.77 -3.15 -8.94
CA GLU A 190 5.33 -4.47 -8.67
C GLU A 190 4.51 -5.19 -7.60
N VAL A 191 4.25 -6.46 -7.81
CA VAL A 191 3.57 -7.37 -6.90
C VAL A 191 4.55 -8.41 -6.40
N LEU A 192 4.47 -8.73 -5.11
CA LEU A 192 5.25 -9.77 -4.48
C LEU A 192 4.29 -10.71 -3.73
N CYS A 193 4.22 -11.96 -4.16
CA CYS A 193 3.41 -12.98 -3.51
C CYS A 193 4.21 -13.66 -2.41
N LEU A 194 3.71 -13.57 -1.19
CA LEU A 194 4.36 -14.07 0.01
C LEU A 194 3.59 -15.24 0.61
N ASN A 195 4.31 -16.33 0.88
CA ASN A 195 3.85 -17.43 1.73
C ASN A 195 5.06 -17.99 2.50
N GLN A 196 5.48 -17.26 3.54
CA GLN A 196 6.73 -17.44 4.30
C GLN A 196 8.00 -17.21 3.45
N HIS A 197 7.95 -17.44 2.16
CA HIS A 197 8.96 -17.12 1.14
C HIS A 197 8.29 -16.38 -0.03
N ILE A 198 9.08 -15.82 -0.93
CA ILE A 198 8.56 -15.21 -2.15
C ILE A 198 8.21 -16.32 -3.14
N CYS A 199 6.93 -16.53 -3.41
CA CYS A 199 6.43 -17.52 -4.36
C CYS A 199 6.51 -17.01 -5.80
N CYS A 200 6.17 -15.74 -6.02
CA CYS A 200 6.27 -15.07 -7.31
C CYS A 200 6.42 -13.56 -7.12
N SER A 201 7.02 -12.88 -8.08
CA SER A 201 7.15 -11.43 -8.10
C SER A 201 7.24 -10.90 -9.52
N GLY A 202 6.86 -9.64 -9.73
CA GLY A 202 6.93 -8.96 -11.02
C GLY A 202 5.83 -7.94 -11.20
N SER A 203 5.64 -7.49 -12.45
CA SER A 203 4.49 -6.62 -12.76
C SER A 203 3.17 -7.38 -12.55
N PRO A 204 2.06 -6.66 -12.30
CA PRO A 204 0.74 -7.29 -12.14
C PRO A 204 0.41 -8.30 -13.24
N GLU A 205 0.75 -7.99 -14.50
CA GLU A 205 0.49 -8.86 -15.65
C GLU A 205 1.27 -10.17 -15.59
N VAL A 206 2.52 -10.12 -15.18
CA VAL A 206 3.39 -11.32 -15.04
C VAL A 206 2.90 -12.19 -13.90
N VAL A 207 2.61 -11.57 -12.75
CA VAL A 207 2.17 -12.30 -11.55
C VAL A 207 0.81 -12.96 -11.76
N SER A 208 -0.12 -12.29 -12.46
CA SER A 208 -1.48 -12.80 -12.68
C SER A 208 -1.53 -14.14 -13.44
N THR A 209 -0.51 -14.44 -14.24
CA THR A 209 -0.39 -15.68 -15.01
C THR A 209 0.52 -16.73 -14.37
N HIS A 210 1.13 -16.38 -13.22
CA HIS A 210 2.07 -17.27 -12.56
C HIS A 210 1.34 -18.45 -11.88
N PRO A 211 1.80 -19.71 -12.05
CA PRO A 211 1.14 -20.89 -11.48
C PRO A 211 0.95 -20.81 -9.95
N GLU A 212 1.96 -20.31 -9.21
CA GLU A 212 1.90 -20.14 -7.76
C GLU A 212 0.84 -19.12 -7.34
N PHE A 213 0.65 -18.04 -8.12
CA PHE A 213 -0.42 -17.08 -7.87
C PHE A 213 -1.79 -17.71 -8.05
N ILE A 214 -1.98 -18.48 -9.14
CA ILE A 214 -3.23 -19.19 -9.43
C ILE A 214 -3.51 -20.25 -8.35
N ALA A 215 -2.49 -20.97 -7.90
CA ALA A 215 -2.62 -21.93 -6.79
C ALA A 215 -3.03 -21.26 -5.47
N MET A 216 -2.52 -20.05 -5.20
CA MET A 216 -2.74 -19.32 -3.95
C MET A 216 -4.12 -18.65 -3.88
N PHE A 217 -4.61 -18.07 -5.00
CA PHE A 217 -5.82 -17.25 -5.05
C PHE A 217 -6.97 -17.89 -5.84
N GLY A 218 -6.73 -19.04 -6.49
CA GLY A 218 -7.69 -19.78 -7.32
C GLY A 218 -7.97 -19.12 -8.67
N ASN A 219 -8.70 -19.84 -9.54
CA ASN A 219 -9.10 -19.33 -10.86
C ASN A 219 -9.94 -18.05 -10.78
N ARG A 220 -10.75 -17.86 -9.72
CA ARG A 220 -11.50 -16.62 -9.50
C ARG A 220 -10.58 -15.40 -9.32
N GLY A 221 -9.43 -15.55 -8.68
CA GLY A 221 -8.42 -14.47 -8.60
C GLY A 221 -7.87 -14.13 -9.99
N ALA A 222 -7.59 -15.12 -10.82
CA ALA A 222 -7.11 -14.94 -12.19
C ALA A 222 -8.19 -14.37 -13.12
N GLU A 223 -9.45 -14.82 -12.98
CA GLU A 223 -10.61 -14.32 -13.76
C GLU A 223 -10.96 -12.88 -13.41
N GLN A 224 -10.90 -12.50 -12.15
CA GLN A 224 -11.08 -11.14 -11.69
C GLN A 224 -10.05 -10.18 -12.32
N LEU A 225 -8.87 -10.70 -12.63
CA LEU A 225 -7.80 -10.00 -13.33
C LEU A 225 -8.03 -9.91 -14.84
N ALA A 226 -8.59 -10.94 -15.46
CA ALA A 226 -8.88 -10.99 -16.90
C ALA A 226 -9.92 -9.93 -17.31
N ILE A 227 -10.90 -9.65 -16.45
CA ILE A 227 -11.97 -8.66 -16.70
C ILE A 227 -11.39 -7.23 -16.82
N TYR A 228 -10.31 -6.91 -16.12
CA TYR A 228 -9.69 -5.59 -16.18
C TYR A 228 -8.89 -5.36 -17.49
N ARG A 229 -8.45 -6.41 -18.17
CA ARG A 229 -7.76 -6.33 -19.48
C ARG A 229 -8.63 -5.79 -20.61
N HIS A 230 -9.97 -5.84 -20.49
CA HIS A 230 -10.87 -5.46 -21.59
C HIS A 230 -11.19 -3.97 -21.68
N ASN A 231 -10.78 -3.11 -20.72
CA ASN A 231 -11.35 -1.75 -20.63
C ASN A 231 -10.48 -0.60 -21.18
N HIS A 232 -9.32 -0.81 -21.81
CA HIS A 232 -8.46 0.32 -22.17
C HIS A 232 -8.16 0.54 -23.66
N ASN A 233 -8.72 -0.25 -24.59
CA ASN A 233 -8.42 -0.09 -26.03
C ASN A 233 -9.53 0.55 -26.88
N HIS A 234 -10.60 1.05 -26.28
CA HIS A 234 -11.65 1.72 -27.05
C HIS A 234 -12.27 2.89 -26.29
N ARG A 235 -12.72 3.90 -27.03
CA ARG A 235 -13.56 4.99 -26.51
C ARG A 235 -15.01 4.73 -26.92
N HIS A 236 -15.92 5.07 -26.04
CA HIS A 236 -17.34 5.10 -26.37
C HIS A 236 -17.71 6.51 -26.83
N ASP A 237 -18.58 6.62 -27.85
CA ASP A 237 -19.25 7.86 -28.20
C ASP A 237 -20.33 8.19 -27.15
N LEU A 238 -20.92 9.36 -27.25
CA LEU A 238 -22.00 9.82 -26.34
C LEU A 238 -23.27 8.94 -26.39
N LYS A 239 -23.31 7.93 -27.27
CA LYS A 239 -24.40 6.95 -27.41
C LYS A 239 -23.96 5.53 -27.00
N GLY A 240 -22.76 5.35 -26.42
CA GLY A 240 -22.27 4.06 -25.92
C GLY A 240 -21.67 3.14 -27.00
N LYS A 241 -21.45 3.62 -28.25
CA LYS A 241 -20.87 2.81 -29.33
C LYS A 241 -19.35 2.83 -29.27
N VAL A 242 -18.73 1.67 -29.38
CA VAL A 242 -17.27 1.48 -29.34
C VAL A 242 -16.61 2.12 -30.56
N ILE A 243 -15.64 3.02 -30.33
CA ILE A 243 -14.78 3.60 -31.37
C ILE A 243 -13.40 2.93 -31.26
N LEU A 244 -13.04 2.10 -32.24
CA LEU A 244 -11.71 1.54 -32.38
C LEU A 244 -10.74 2.61 -32.89
N ARG A 245 -9.58 2.76 -32.28
CA ARG A 245 -8.48 3.59 -32.83
C ARG A 245 -7.95 2.88 -34.06
N ASN A 246 -8.23 3.39 -35.26
CA ASN A 246 -7.51 3.00 -36.46
C ASN A 246 -6.04 3.41 -36.30
N SER A 247 -5.14 2.44 -36.29
CA SER A 247 -3.73 2.63 -36.59
C SER A 247 -3.64 3.05 -38.06
N GLY A 248 -3.53 4.36 -38.28
CA GLY A 248 -3.35 4.92 -39.62
C GLY A 248 -2.11 4.34 -40.30
N GLY A 249 -2.36 3.58 -41.33
CA GLY A 249 -1.35 3.23 -42.32
C GLY A 249 -0.78 4.50 -42.96
N ARG A 250 0.51 4.58 -43.03
CA ARG A 250 1.20 5.40 -44.01
C ARG A 250 1.32 4.56 -45.27
N ASP A 251 0.70 5.01 -46.31
CA ASP A 251 1.05 4.64 -47.68
C ASP A 251 1.08 5.86 -48.56
N ALA A 252 2.19 5.93 -49.33
CA ALA A 252 2.55 6.78 -50.46
C ALA A 252 2.91 8.24 -50.16
#